data_5427d60787c604e2d344e056c31c5666
#
_entry.id   5427d60787c604e2d344e056c31c5666
#
_cell.length_a   1.000
_cell.length_b   1.000
_cell.length_c   1.000
_cell.angle_alpha   90.00
_cell.angle_beta   90.00
_cell.angle_gamma   90.00
#
_symmetry.space_group_name_H-M   'P 1'
#
loop_
_entity.id
_entity.type
_entity.pdbx_description
1 polymer ?
#
loop_
_entity_poly.entity_id
_entity_poly.type
_entity_poly.pdbx_seq_one_letter_code
_entity_poly.pdbx_strand_id
1 'polypeptide(L)'
;GKKQSSKKKAIGTPPPPVGFYDRALATYPVATNAAQAGLMSFASALASQSLAGIPLDELDYEKPLHFGAVAALVVAPLSLVFFNFVENLSVPSKLPSDLVVGGPVLDVGFVAALGLLRGQSLESIVATVSSVDQFWVALVLASNKVWLPAKVFMYGFLPARYWGLWCAVVSFVWGIILAVIVV
;
A
#
# COMPACT_ATOMS: atom_id res chain seq x y z
N GLY A 1 -9.59 49.69 -19.00
CA GLY A 1 -9.06 48.32 -18.90
C GLY A 1 -8.28 48.15 -17.60
N LYS A 2 -8.91 47.53 -16.54
CA LYS A 2 -8.22 47.16 -15.30
C LYS A 2 -7.46 45.83 -15.53
N LYS A 3 -6.11 45.89 -15.56
CA LYS A 3 -5.27 44.69 -15.53
C LYS A 3 -5.41 44.03 -14.17
N GLN A 4 -6.09 42.88 -14.12
CA GLN A 4 -6.01 41.96 -12.97
C GLN A 4 -4.61 41.36 -12.88
N SER A 5 -3.82 41.83 -11.92
CA SER A 5 -2.57 41.23 -11.54
C SER A 5 -2.86 39.89 -10.81
N SER A 6 -2.67 38.80 -11.54
CA SER A 6 -2.71 37.46 -10.94
C SER A 6 -1.55 37.34 -9.96
N LYS A 7 -1.83 37.49 -8.66
CA LYS A 7 -0.86 37.14 -7.59
C LYS A 7 -0.66 35.63 -7.63
N LYS A 8 0.44 35.17 -8.26
CA LYS A 8 0.98 33.82 -8.04
C LYS A 8 1.18 33.63 -6.54
N LYS A 9 0.37 32.80 -5.92
CA LYS A 9 0.52 32.37 -4.54
C LYS A 9 1.88 31.70 -4.46
N ALA A 10 2.84 32.32 -3.79
CA ALA A 10 4.14 31.72 -3.52
C ALA A 10 3.88 30.41 -2.75
N ILE A 11 4.23 29.30 -3.36
CA ILE A 11 4.24 27.99 -2.70
C ILE A 11 5.33 28.13 -1.63
N GLY A 12 4.92 28.32 -0.39
CA GLY A 12 5.83 28.39 0.75
C GLY A 12 6.65 27.10 0.79
N THR A 13 7.96 27.23 0.92
CA THR A 13 8.87 26.11 1.18
C THR A 13 8.33 25.30 2.35
N PRO A 14 8.15 23.98 2.21
CA PRO A 14 7.70 23.16 3.32
C PRO A 14 8.63 23.35 4.52
N PRO A 15 8.11 23.35 5.76
CA PRO A 15 8.92 23.50 6.95
C PRO A 15 10.01 22.40 6.98
N PRO A 16 11.19 22.69 7.52
CA PRO A 16 12.29 21.72 7.59
C PRO A 16 11.84 20.46 8.35
N PRO A 17 12.30 19.28 7.94
CA PRO A 17 11.94 18.02 8.55
C PRO A 17 12.36 17.99 10.03
N VAL A 18 11.42 17.73 10.94
CA VAL A 18 11.60 17.86 12.40
C VAL A 18 12.19 16.60 13.03
N GLY A 19 11.94 15.40 12.43
CA GLY A 19 12.38 14.12 12.97
C GLY A 19 13.27 13.31 12.03
N PHE A 20 13.83 12.20 12.56
CA PHE A 20 14.61 11.25 11.76
C PHE A 20 13.80 10.70 10.58
N TYR A 21 12.56 10.30 10.82
CA TYR A 21 11.66 9.77 9.79
C TYR A 21 11.39 10.79 8.68
N ASP A 22 11.06 12.03 9.05
CA ASP A 22 10.81 13.10 8.06
C ASP A 22 12.06 13.39 7.21
N ARG A 23 13.25 13.33 7.82
CA ARG A 23 14.53 13.49 7.10
C ARG A 23 14.77 12.33 6.14
N ALA A 24 14.58 11.09 6.60
CA ALA A 24 14.73 9.90 5.77
C ALA A 24 13.76 9.94 4.58
N LEU A 25 12.51 10.29 4.83
CA LEU A 25 11.47 10.39 3.81
C LEU A 25 11.75 11.51 2.79
N ALA A 26 12.27 12.66 3.25
CA ALA A 26 12.64 13.77 2.36
C ALA A 26 13.88 13.47 1.51
N THR A 27 14.84 12.72 2.07
CA THR A 27 16.12 12.42 1.39
C THR A 27 16.03 11.17 0.52
N TYR A 28 15.34 10.13 1.00
CA TYR A 28 15.25 8.81 0.37
C TYR A 28 13.80 8.31 0.35
N PRO A 29 12.87 8.98 -0.35
CA PRO A 29 11.44 8.67 -0.27
C PRO A 29 11.12 7.22 -0.70
N VAL A 30 11.74 6.75 -1.78
CA VAL A 30 11.51 5.38 -2.29
C VAL A 30 12.03 4.34 -1.29
N ALA A 31 13.26 4.49 -0.83
CA ALA A 31 13.87 3.53 0.10
C ALA A 31 13.14 3.51 1.45
N THR A 32 12.73 4.69 1.97
CA THR A 32 11.98 4.77 3.24
C THR A 32 10.61 4.10 3.12
N ASN A 33 9.86 4.36 2.05
CA ASN A 33 8.58 3.70 1.82
C ASN A 33 8.74 2.20 1.57
N ALA A 34 9.76 1.77 0.83
CA ALA A 34 10.07 0.36 0.60
C ALA A 34 10.39 -0.37 1.91
N ALA A 35 11.27 0.22 2.74
CA ALA A 35 11.64 -0.37 4.03
C ALA A 35 10.42 -0.52 4.96
N GLN A 36 9.60 0.51 5.11
CA GLN A 36 8.42 0.44 5.97
C GLN A 36 7.38 -0.56 5.44
N ALA A 37 7.08 -0.56 4.12
CA ALA A 37 6.14 -1.50 3.53
C ALA A 37 6.62 -2.95 3.67
N GLY A 38 7.90 -3.20 3.40
CA GLY A 38 8.51 -4.52 3.56
C GLY A 38 8.48 -5.02 4.99
N LEU A 39 8.90 -4.19 5.95
CA LEU A 39 8.89 -4.55 7.37
C LEU A 39 7.48 -4.81 7.91
N MET A 40 6.51 -3.97 7.56
CA MET A 40 5.12 -4.15 8.01
C MET A 40 4.49 -5.39 7.40
N SER A 41 4.72 -5.69 6.12
CA SER A 41 4.21 -6.90 5.47
C SER A 41 4.86 -8.15 6.01
N PHE A 42 6.18 -8.14 6.25
CA PHE A 42 6.89 -9.22 6.89
C PHE A 42 6.35 -9.50 8.32
N ALA A 43 6.25 -8.45 9.13
CA ALA A 43 5.75 -8.56 10.50
C ALA A 43 4.29 -9.02 10.56
N SER A 44 3.45 -8.55 9.64
CA SER A 44 2.06 -8.98 9.51
C SER A 44 1.96 -10.48 9.21
N ALA A 45 2.77 -10.99 8.28
CA ALA A 45 2.78 -12.39 7.90
C ALA A 45 3.32 -13.31 9.02
N LEU A 46 4.27 -12.83 9.85
CA LEU A 46 4.68 -13.53 11.07
C LEU A 46 3.59 -13.51 12.15
N ALA A 47 3.01 -12.33 12.40
CA ALA A 47 1.94 -12.18 13.38
C ALA A 47 0.75 -13.10 13.05
N SER A 48 0.42 -13.23 11.76
CA SER A 48 -0.66 -14.09 11.30
C SER A 48 -0.42 -15.58 11.62
N GLN A 49 0.80 -16.05 11.47
CA GLN A 49 1.16 -17.43 11.82
C GLN A 49 1.04 -17.67 13.34
N SER A 50 1.53 -16.72 14.15
CA SER A 50 1.43 -16.81 15.61
C SER A 50 -0.03 -16.79 16.08
N LEU A 51 -0.89 -15.99 15.44
CA LEU A 51 -2.33 -15.96 15.75
C LEU A 51 -3.05 -17.24 15.30
N ALA A 52 -2.55 -17.91 14.28
CA ALA A 52 -3.02 -19.23 13.86
C ALA A 52 -2.57 -20.36 14.82
N GLY A 53 -1.84 -20.01 15.89
CA GLY A 53 -1.39 -20.97 16.90
C GLY A 53 -0.11 -21.72 16.54
N ILE A 54 0.63 -21.27 15.51
CA ILE A 54 1.92 -21.87 15.14
C ILE A 54 2.96 -21.47 16.19
N PRO A 55 3.67 -22.42 16.84
CA PRO A 55 4.74 -22.12 17.79
C PRO A 55 5.86 -21.28 17.18
N LEU A 56 6.55 -20.49 18.00
CA LEU A 56 7.59 -19.57 17.52
C LEU A 56 8.78 -20.28 16.85
N ASP A 57 9.07 -21.50 17.27
CA ASP A 57 10.12 -22.38 16.72
C ASP A 57 9.71 -23.10 15.43
N GLU A 58 8.43 -23.12 15.11
CA GLU A 58 7.88 -23.72 13.89
C GLU A 58 7.42 -22.68 12.84
N LEU A 59 7.70 -21.39 13.07
CA LEU A 59 7.31 -20.34 12.14
C LEU A 59 7.99 -20.52 10.77
N ASP A 60 7.20 -20.46 9.71
CA ASP A 60 7.69 -20.36 8.35
C ASP A 60 8.14 -18.92 8.07
N TYR A 61 9.43 -18.71 7.85
CA TYR A 61 9.98 -17.39 7.53
C TYR A 61 10.01 -17.10 6.03
N GLU A 62 9.87 -18.10 5.18
CA GLU A 62 9.93 -17.94 3.72
C GLU A 62 8.75 -17.12 3.20
N LYS A 63 7.53 -17.47 3.64
CA LYS A 63 6.33 -16.69 3.28
C LYS A 63 6.42 -15.22 3.69
N PRO A 64 6.73 -14.86 4.95
CA PRO A 64 6.95 -13.48 5.36
C PRO A 64 8.00 -12.74 4.54
N LEU A 65 9.12 -13.39 4.19
CA LEU A 65 10.16 -12.82 3.34
C LEU A 65 9.63 -12.50 1.94
N HIS A 66 8.88 -13.39 1.33
CA HIS A 66 8.26 -13.15 0.02
C HIS A 66 7.28 -11.98 0.08
N PHE A 67 6.42 -11.92 1.10
CA PHE A 67 5.49 -10.81 1.30
C PHE A 67 6.21 -9.49 1.49
N GLY A 68 7.22 -9.46 2.36
CA GLY A 68 8.03 -8.27 2.60
C GLY A 68 8.79 -7.81 1.36
N ALA A 69 9.39 -8.74 0.61
CA ALA A 69 10.11 -8.43 -0.63
C ALA A 69 9.18 -7.82 -1.69
N VAL A 70 8.01 -8.43 -1.93
CA VAL A 70 7.02 -7.91 -2.89
C VAL A 70 6.50 -6.55 -2.45
N ALA A 71 6.19 -6.38 -1.17
CA ALA A 71 5.74 -5.08 -0.64
C ALA A 71 6.79 -3.99 -0.81
N ALA A 72 8.07 -4.29 -0.54
CA ALA A 72 9.16 -3.33 -0.68
C ALA A 72 9.50 -3.00 -2.13
N LEU A 73 9.61 -4.02 -2.99
CA LEU A 73 10.19 -3.88 -4.33
C LEU A 73 9.16 -3.58 -5.42
N VAL A 74 7.89 -3.91 -5.18
CA VAL A 74 6.81 -3.72 -6.17
C VAL A 74 5.74 -2.78 -5.65
N VAL A 75 5.11 -3.08 -4.51
CA VAL A 75 3.96 -2.31 -4.05
C VAL A 75 4.35 -0.90 -3.63
N ALA A 76 5.43 -0.71 -2.87
CA ALA A 76 5.83 0.62 -2.42
C ALA A 76 6.21 1.56 -3.57
N PRO A 77 7.03 1.18 -4.56
CA PRO A 77 7.29 2.02 -5.73
C PRO A 77 6.04 2.35 -6.54
N LEU A 78 5.18 1.36 -6.81
CA LEU A 78 3.92 1.59 -7.53
C LEU A 78 2.99 2.54 -6.76
N SER A 79 2.90 2.37 -5.44
CA SER A 79 2.10 3.25 -4.58
C SER A 79 2.61 4.69 -4.63
N LEU A 80 3.93 4.91 -4.63
CA LEU A 80 4.50 6.26 -4.73
C LEU A 80 4.16 6.93 -6.07
N VAL A 81 4.26 6.19 -7.17
CA VAL A 81 3.87 6.70 -8.50
C VAL A 81 2.38 7.08 -8.48
N PHE A 82 1.54 6.21 -7.95
CA PHE A 82 0.10 6.45 -7.84
C PHE A 82 -0.21 7.64 -6.92
N PHE A 83 0.43 7.75 -5.77
CA PHE A 83 0.22 8.86 -4.83
C PHE A 83 0.62 10.22 -5.43
N ASN A 84 1.72 10.27 -6.17
CA ASN A 84 2.13 11.49 -6.88
C ASN A 84 1.07 11.93 -7.92
N PHE A 85 0.44 10.97 -8.59
CA PHE A 85 -0.67 11.25 -9.49
C PHE A 85 -1.90 11.77 -8.73
N VAL A 86 -2.32 11.04 -7.68
CA VAL A 86 -3.54 11.35 -6.91
C VAL A 86 -3.39 12.65 -6.12
N GLU A 87 -2.19 13.02 -5.67
CA GLU A 87 -1.96 14.26 -4.92
C GLU A 87 -2.43 15.48 -5.70
N ASN A 88 -2.29 15.46 -7.02
CA ASN A 88 -2.70 16.55 -7.91
C ASN A 88 -4.22 16.58 -8.23
N LEU A 89 -4.97 15.55 -7.82
CA LEU A 89 -6.41 15.51 -8.03
C LEU A 89 -7.16 16.34 -6.99
N SER A 90 -8.40 16.73 -7.33
CA SER A 90 -9.33 17.29 -6.34
C SER A 90 -9.66 16.24 -5.27
N VAL A 91 -9.94 16.69 -4.04
CA VAL A 91 -10.24 15.78 -2.91
C VAL A 91 -11.35 14.77 -3.25
N PRO A 92 -12.50 15.15 -3.84
CA PRO A 92 -13.55 14.19 -4.19
C PRO A 92 -13.15 13.17 -5.26
N SER A 93 -12.12 13.46 -6.07
CA SER A 93 -11.65 12.56 -7.12
C SER A 93 -10.60 11.56 -6.63
N LYS A 94 -9.92 11.83 -5.50
CA LYS A 94 -8.86 10.97 -4.96
C LYS A 94 -9.36 9.57 -4.62
N LEU A 95 -10.43 9.50 -3.85
CA LEU A 95 -10.99 8.25 -3.39
C LEU A 95 -11.52 7.37 -4.52
N PRO A 96 -12.36 7.86 -5.46
CA PRO A 96 -12.77 7.06 -6.62
C PRO A 96 -11.59 6.58 -7.47
N SER A 97 -10.58 7.43 -7.70
CA SER A 97 -9.38 7.02 -8.47
C SER A 97 -8.61 5.90 -7.77
N ASP A 98 -8.51 5.94 -6.44
CA ASP A 98 -7.86 4.88 -5.67
C ASP A 98 -8.66 3.57 -5.71
N LEU A 99 -9.97 3.62 -5.50
CA LEU A 99 -10.81 2.42 -5.47
C LEU A 99 -10.92 1.73 -6.84
N VAL A 100 -10.96 2.51 -7.93
CA VAL A 100 -11.19 1.97 -9.28
C VAL A 100 -9.88 1.63 -9.99
N VAL A 101 -8.80 2.36 -9.70
CA VAL A 101 -7.51 2.19 -10.39
C VAL A 101 -6.40 1.79 -9.45
N GLY A 102 -6.16 2.58 -8.39
CA GLY A 102 -5.00 2.40 -7.51
C GLY A 102 -5.01 1.05 -6.79
N GLY A 103 -6.08 0.75 -6.07
CA GLY A 103 -6.23 -0.51 -5.35
C GLY A 103 -6.09 -1.73 -6.27
N PRO A 104 -6.92 -1.86 -7.33
CA PRO A 104 -6.82 -2.98 -8.25
C PRO A 104 -5.45 -3.15 -8.90
N VAL A 105 -4.78 -2.06 -9.30
CA VAL A 105 -3.43 -2.13 -9.88
C VAL A 105 -2.41 -2.64 -8.87
N LEU A 106 -2.50 -2.18 -7.62
CA LEU A 106 -1.61 -2.64 -6.55
C LEU A 106 -1.87 -4.10 -6.18
N ASP A 107 -3.14 -4.52 -6.13
CA ASP A 107 -3.52 -5.90 -5.84
C ASP A 107 -3.05 -6.86 -6.95
N VAL A 108 -3.26 -6.50 -8.22
CA VAL A 108 -2.73 -7.26 -9.37
C VAL A 108 -1.21 -7.33 -9.32
N GLY A 109 -0.54 -6.19 -9.09
CA GLY A 109 0.91 -6.13 -8.98
C GLY A 109 1.45 -7.01 -7.86
N PHE A 110 0.79 -7.01 -6.70
CA PHE A 110 1.15 -7.86 -5.56
C PHE A 110 1.00 -9.34 -5.88
N VAL A 111 -0.17 -9.76 -6.37
CA VAL A 111 -0.45 -11.17 -6.69
C VAL A 111 0.47 -11.68 -7.80
N ALA A 112 0.69 -10.88 -8.85
CA ALA A 112 1.58 -11.25 -9.94
C ALA A 112 3.04 -11.41 -9.47
N ALA A 113 3.56 -10.44 -8.73
CA ALA A 113 4.93 -10.49 -8.22
C ALA A 113 5.13 -11.64 -7.23
N LEU A 114 4.16 -11.87 -6.34
CA LEU A 114 4.21 -12.96 -5.39
C LEU A 114 4.15 -14.33 -6.09
N GLY A 115 3.29 -14.46 -7.11
CA GLY A 115 3.20 -15.68 -7.93
C GLY A 115 4.50 -15.99 -8.63
N LEU A 116 5.13 -14.99 -9.28
CA LEU A 116 6.43 -15.15 -9.95
C LEU A 116 7.53 -15.54 -8.94
N LEU A 117 7.56 -14.89 -7.79
CA LEU A 117 8.56 -15.20 -6.74
C LEU A 117 8.42 -16.61 -6.19
N ARG A 118 7.21 -17.17 -6.22
CA ARG A 118 6.90 -18.56 -5.84
C ARG A 118 7.04 -19.57 -7.00
N GLY A 119 7.52 -19.15 -8.16
CA GLY A 119 7.71 -20.00 -9.31
C GLY A 119 6.42 -20.41 -10.03
N GLN A 120 5.32 -19.68 -9.83
CA GLN A 120 4.07 -19.93 -10.56
C GLN A 120 4.23 -19.55 -12.04
N SER A 121 3.55 -20.28 -12.92
CA SER A 121 3.51 -19.94 -14.33
C SER A 121 2.70 -18.66 -14.57
N LEU A 122 3.05 -17.94 -15.65
CA LEU A 122 2.27 -16.74 -16.06
C LEU A 122 0.80 -17.09 -16.33
N GLU A 123 0.53 -18.26 -16.89
CA GLU A 123 -0.83 -18.74 -17.14
C GLU A 123 -1.62 -18.86 -15.83
N SER A 124 -1.02 -19.45 -14.78
CA SER A 124 -1.64 -19.56 -13.45
C SER A 124 -1.91 -18.19 -12.84
N ILE A 125 -0.96 -17.26 -12.95
CA ILE A 125 -1.10 -15.89 -12.44
C ILE A 125 -2.24 -15.17 -13.17
N VAL A 126 -2.27 -15.24 -14.50
CA VAL A 126 -3.35 -14.64 -15.31
C VAL A 126 -4.70 -15.25 -14.96
N ALA A 127 -4.78 -16.57 -14.81
CA ALA A 127 -6.01 -17.24 -14.39
C ALA A 127 -6.49 -16.72 -13.02
N THR A 128 -5.56 -16.55 -12.06
CA THR A 128 -5.88 -16.01 -10.73
C THR A 128 -6.44 -14.59 -10.79
N VAL A 129 -5.75 -13.66 -11.44
CA VAL A 129 -6.19 -12.24 -11.50
C VAL A 129 -7.40 -12.02 -12.40
N SER A 130 -7.70 -12.96 -13.29
CA SER A 130 -8.89 -12.93 -14.14
C SER A 130 -10.12 -13.55 -13.46
N SER A 131 -9.94 -14.25 -12.33
CA SER A 131 -11.04 -14.87 -11.60
C SER A 131 -11.90 -13.83 -10.91
N VAL A 132 -13.19 -13.77 -11.28
CA VAL A 132 -14.15 -12.84 -10.68
C VAL A 132 -14.37 -13.17 -9.21
N ASP A 133 -14.56 -14.43 -8.86
CA ASP A 133 -14.90 -14.84 -7.50
C ASP A 133 -13.68 -14.81 -6.57
N GLN A 134 -12.55 -15.33 -7.00
CA GLN A 134 -11.36 -15.47 -6.15
C GLN A 134 -10.59 -14.17 -6.02
N PHE A 135 -10.45 -13.39 -7.08
CA PHE A 135 -9.67 -12.16 -7.05
C PHE A 135 -10.55 -10.93 -6.79
N TRP A 136 -11.53 -10.68 -7.68
CA TRP A 136 -12.29 -9.44 -7.60
C TRP A 136 -13.27 -9.39 -6.43
N VAL A 137 -13.98 -10.48 -6.13
CA VAL A 137 -14.94 -10.51 -5.03
C VAL A 137 -14.23 -10.79 -3.70
N ALA A 138 -13.44 -11.86 -3.61
CA ALA A 138 -12.85 -12.28 -2.35
C ALA A 138 -11.70 -11.37 -1.90
N LEU A 139 -10.87 -10.86 -2.83
CA LEU A 139 -9.75 -10.00 -2.48
C LEU A 139 -10.11 -8.51 -2.59
N VAL A 140 -10.45 -8.02 -3.79
CA VAL A 140 -10.61 -6.58 -4.04
C VAL A 140 -11.83 -6.00 -3.33
N LEU A 141 -13.01 -6.62 -3.42
CA LEU A 141 -14.22 -6.11 -2.75
C LEU A 141 -14.17 -6.31 -1.24
N ALA A 142 -13.65 -7.45 -0.75
CA ALA A 142 -13.54 -7.69 0.69
C ALA A 142 -12.54 -6.75 1.35
N SER A 143 -11.39 -6.48 0.70
CA SER A 143 -10.38 -5.54 1.20
C SER A 143 -10.93 -4.13 1.34
N ASN A 144 -11.83 -3.71 0.46
CA ASN A 144 -12.42 -2.38 0.50
C ASN A 144 -13.21 -2.09 1.80
N LYS A 145 -13.68 -3.11 2.52
CA LYS A 145 -14.31 -2.91 3.85
C LYS A 145 -13.33 -2.29 4.85
N VAL A 146 -12.06 -2.61 4.74
CA VAL A 146 -10.98 -2.04 5.58
C VAL A 146 -10.36 -0.81 4.91
N TRP A 147 -10.08 -0.91 3.60
CA TRP A 147 -9.39 0.16 2.89
C TRP A 147 -10.24 1.40 2.65
N LEU A 148 -11.55 1.28 2.43
CA LEU A 148 -12.41 2.43 2.18
C LEU A 148 -12.38 3.44 3.35
N PRO A 149 -12.68 3.07 4.61
CA PRO A 149 -12.57 4.00 5.72
C PRO A 149 -11.15 4.51 5.96
N ALA A 150 -10.13 3.64 5.76
CA ALA A 150 -8.74 4.02 5.88
C ALA A 150 -8.33 5.07 4.84
N LYS A 151 -8.78 4.96 3.59
CA LYS A 151 -8.51 5.92 2.52
C LYS A 151 -9.28 7.23 2.69
N VAL A 152 -10.52 7.17 3.18
CA VAL A 152 -11.29 8.39 3.55
C VAL A 152 -10.52 9.17 4.61
N PHE A 153 -10.04 8.52 5.66
CA PHE A 153 -9.22 9.16 6.68
C PHE A 153 -7.92 9.72 6.09
N MET A 154 -7.22 8.94 5.29
CA MET A 154 -5.96 9.32 4.67
C MET A 154 -6.07 10.58 3.82
N TYR A 155 -7.02 10.60 2.89
CA TYR A 155 -7.19 11.73 1.97
C TYR A 155 -7.83 12.96 2.61
N GLY A 156 -8.61 12.77 3.69
CA GLY A 156 -9.27 13.87 4.41
C GLY A 156 -8.39 14.55 5.45
N PHE A 157 -7.49 13.80 6.10
CA PHE A 157 -6.82 14.31 7.31
C PHE A 157 -5.30 14.23 7.28
N LEU A 158 -4.69 13.34 6.46
CA LEU A 158 -3.25 13.15 6.48
C LEU A 158 -2.53 13.97 5.39
N PRO A 159 -1.40 14.62 5.71
CA PRO A 159 -0.50 15.16 4.70
C PRO A 159 0.01 14.06 3.77
N ALA A 160 0.13 14.36 2.46
CA ALA A 160 0.51 13.38 1.44
C ALA A 160 1.81 12.62 1.75
N ARG A 161 2.77 13.27 2.40
CA ARG A 161 4.04 12.66 2.83
C ARG A 161 3.87 11.45 3.76
N TYR A 162 2.76 11.33 4.49
CA TYR A 162 2.49 10.22 5.42
C TYR A 162 1.58 9.14 4.83
N TRP A 163 1.11 9.27 3.59
CA TRP A 163 0.22 8.28 2.99
C TRP A 163 0.85 6.89 2.88
N GLY A 164 2.14 6.82 2.51
CA GLY A 164 2.88 5.55 2.48
C GLY A 164 2.96 4.86 3.84
N LEU A 165 3.27 5.62 4.90
CA LEU A 165 3.31 5.09 6.27
C LEU A 165 1.93 4.60 6.72
N TRP A 166 0.90 5.40 6.46
CA TRP A 166 -0.47 5.02 6.80
C TRP A 166 -0.89 3.73 6.11
N CYS A 167 -0.63 3.63 4.80
CA CYS A 167 -0.93 2.41 4.05
C CYS A 167 -0.16 1.20 4.58
N ALA A 168 1.10 1.36 4.99
CA ALA A 168 1.87 0.27 5.59
C ALA A 168 1.25 -0.21 6.92
N VAL A 169 0.78 0.72 7.77
CA VAL A 169 0.07 0.38 9.03
C VAL A 169 -1.24 -0.34 8.74
N VAL A 170 -2.04 0.17 7.80
CA VAL A 170 -3.31 -0.48 7.40
C VAL A 170 -3.05 -1.86 6.80
N SER A 171 -2.01 -2.01 5.97
CA SER A 171 -1.60 -3.31 5.41
C SER A 171 -1.21 -4.31 6.49
N PHE A 172 -0.55 -3.86 7.55
CA PHE A 172 -0.24 -4.72 8.71
C PHE A 172 -1.51 -5.26 9.36
N VAL A 173 -2.46 -4.38 9.67
CA VAL A 173 -3.76 -4.75 10.26
C VAL A 173 -4.55 -5.66 9.32
N TRP A 174 -4.60 -5.31 8.03
CA TRP A 174 -5.29 -6.11 7.01
C TRP A 174 -4.71 -7.52 6.89
N GLY A 175 -3.40 -7.68 6.90
CA GLY A 175 -2.75 -8.98 6.86
C GLY A 175 -3.09 -9.86 8.06
N ILE A 176 -3.21 -9.27 9.26
CA ILE A 176 -3.68 -9.98 10.45
C ILE A 176 -5.15 -10.43 10.30
N ILE A 177 -6.02 -9.53 9.81
CA ILE A 177 -7.43 -9.84 9.57
C ILE A 177 -7.58 -10.98 8.56
N LEU A 178 -6.83 -10.95 7.47
CA LEU A 178 -6.82 -12.02 6.47
C LEU A 178 -6.45 -13.38 7.08
N ALA A 179 -5.46 -13.42 7.94
CA ALA A 179 -5.06 -14.65 8.58
C ALA A 179 -6.13 -15.25 9.48
N VAL A 180 -6.89 -14.40 10.18
CA VAL A 180 -7.99 -14.85 11.06
C VAL A 180 -9.21 -15.30 10.27
N ILE A 181 -9.45 -14.73 9.08
CA ILE A 181 -10.64 -15.04 8.28
C ILE A 181 -10.40 -16.24 7.34
N VAL A 182 -9.17 -16.45 6.88
CA VAL A 182 -8.83 -17.47 5.86
C VAL A 182 -8.33 -18.78 6.49
N VAL A 183 -8.12 -18.81 7.81
CA VAL A 183 -7.92 -20.04 8.59
C VAL A 183 -9.24 -20.55 9.10
#